data_9d3b56b65716004d73121fae931c9f3b
#
_entry.id   9d3b56b65716004d73121fae931c9f3b
#
_cell.length_a   1.000
_cell.length_b   1.000
_cell.length_c   1.000
_cell.angle_alpha   90.00
_cell.angle_beta   90.00
_cell.angle_gamma   90.00
#
_symmetry.space_group_name_H-M   'P 1'
#
loop_
_entity.id
_entity.type
_entity.pdbx_description
1 polymer ?
#
loop_
_entity_poly.entity_id
_entity_poly.type
_entity_poly.pdbx_seq_one_letter_code
_entity_poly.pdbx_strand_id
1 'polypeptide(L)'
;TIRFGREGIARKDPDFIAATVVNHILGGGIFSARLFREVREKRGLAYSVYSQLTAYDHAAMFSGGTSTKNERAAESMAVIEGEILSLAKDGPTEEELDKAKKYLIGSYALRFDTSNKIASQLLHLQTDGFGVEYLDERNKLIAAVTMQDAKRAAKRLFGDGKLLVTVAGQPEGM
;
A
#
# COMPACT_ATOMS: atom_id res chain seq x y z
N THR A 1 2.00 13.77 -14.51
CA THR A 1 1.49 13.10 -13.30
C THR A 1 0.66 11.89 -13.70
N ILE A 2 0.93 10.76 -13.07
CA ILE A 2 0.21 9.50 -13.28
C ILE A 2 -0.50 9.15 -11.97
N ARG A 3 -1.77 8.73 -12.07
CA ARG A 3 -2.54 8.11 -11.00
C ARG A 3 -3.02 6.74 -11.47
N PHE A 4 -2.98 5.77 -10.59
CA PHE A 4 -3.47 4.44 -10.87
C PHE A 4 -4.27 3.91 -9.68
N GLY A 5 -5.19 3.00 -9.96
CA GLY A 5 -6.00 2.42 -8.90
C GLY A 5 -6.89 1.29 -9.40
N ARG A 6 -7.49 0.63 -8.46
CA ARG A 6 -8.49 -0.43 -8.64
C ARG A 6 -9.31 -0.61 -7.37
N GLU A 7 -10.28 -1.51 -7.40
CA GLU A 7 -11.00 -1.92 -6.20
C GLU A 7 -10.01 -2.41 -5.12
N GLY A 8 -10.25 -1.99 -3.89
CA GLY A 8 -9.48 -2.36 -2.72
C GLY A 8 -10.15 -3.46 -1.90
N ILE A 9 -9.74 -3.56 -0.62
CA ILE A 9 -10.30 -4.50 0.35
C ILE A 9 -10.95 -3.70 1.47
N ALA A 10 -12.21 -4.02 1.79
CA ALA A 10 -12.99 -3.31 2.79
C ALA A 10 -12.35 -3.38 4.18
N ARG A 11 -12.58 -2.35 5.01
CA ARG A 11 -11.93 -2.18 6.32
C ARG A 11 -12.18 -3.34 7.29
N LYS A 12 -13.39 -3.93 7.24
CA LYS A 12 -13.81 -5.06 8.09
C LYS A 12 -13.59 -6.43 7.46
N ASP A 13 -12.99 -6.47 6.29
CA ASP A 13 -12.66 -7.73 5.62
C ASP A 13 -11.52 -8.46 6.38
N PRO A 14 -11.58 -9.77 6.55
CA PRO A 14 -10.54 -10.54 7.23
C PRO A 14 -9.16 -10.43 6.59
N ASP A 15 -9.07 -10.13 5.29
CA ASP A 15 -7.80 -9.93 4.59
C ASP A 15 -7.27 -8.50 4.69
N PHE A 16 -8.00 -7.55 5.30
CA PHE A 16 -7.59 -6.14 5.32
C PHE A 16 -6.22 -5.90 5.97
N ILE A 17 -5.94 -6.59 7.07
CA ILE A 17 -4.65 -6.45 7.77
C ILE A 17 -3.51 -7.02 6.92
N ALA A 18 -3.70 -8.17 6.30
CA ALA A 18 -2.72 -8.74 5.38
C ALA A 18 -2.51 -7.84 4.14
N ALA A 19 -3.59 -7.28 3.58
CA ALA A 19 -3.53 -6.31 2.49
C ALA A 19 -2.81 -5.02 2.88
N THR A 20 -2.96 -4.56 4.12
CA THR A 20 -2.21 -3.41 4.65
C THR A 20 -0.71 -3.69 4.68
N VAL A 21 -0.29 -4.88 5.12
CA VAL A 21 1.12 -5.30 5.10
C VAL A 21 1.64 -5.38 3.67
N VAL A 22 0.87 -6.00 2.77
CA VAL A 22 1.22 -6.13 1.35
C VAL A 22 1.34 -4.75 0.66
N ASN A 23 0.41 -3.84 0.91
CA ASN A 23 0.49 -2.48 0.39
C ASN A 23 1.72 -1.73 0.94
N HIS A 24 2.07 -1.94 2.21
CA HIS A 24 3.28 -1.36 2.79
C HIS A 24 4.53 -1.83 2.03
N ILE A 25 4.62 -3.11 1.69
CA ILE A 25 5.71 -3.68 0.91
C ILE A 25 5.75 -3.10 -0.51
N LEU A 26 4.59 -2.93 -1.14
CA LEU A 26 4.52 -2.42 -2.52
C LEU A 26 4.92 -0.95 -2.62
N GLY A 27 4.22 -0.05 -1.95
CA GLY A 27 4.39 1.40 -2.12
C GLY A 27 4.04 2.25 -0.90
N GLY A 28 3.50 1.66 0.18
CA GLY A 28 3.16 2.38 1.41
C GLY A 28 4.33 2.62 2.36
N GLY A 29 5.42 1.89 2.21
CA GLY A 29 6.58 1.89 3.10
C GLY A 29 7.69 2.86 2.69
N ILE A 30 7.40 3.93 2.01
CA ILE A 30 8.32 4.95 1.47
C ILE A 30 9.68 4.35 1.04
N PHE A 31 10.73 4.45 1.85
CA PHE A 31 12.10 4.06 1.47
C PHE A 31 12.33 2.54 1.34
N SER A 32 11.56 1.71 1.99
CA SER A 32 11.68 0.25 1.94
C SER A 32 10.75 -0.43 0.93
N ALA A 33 9.85 0.36 0.31
CA ALA A 33 8.86 -0.16 -0.61
C ALA A 33 9.46 -0.55 -1.97
N ARG A 34 8.90 -1.59 -2.61
CA ARG A 34 9.33 -2.05 -3.94
C ARG A 34 9.26 -0.94 -4.98
N LEU A 35 8.15 -0.20 -5.04
CA LEU A 35 7.98 0.89 -5.99
C LEU A 35 9.06 1.98 -5.81
N PHE A 36 9.36 2.36 -4.58
CA PHE A 36 10.40 3.34 -4.32
C PHE A 36 11.77 2.87 -4.82
N ARG A 37 12.14 1.63 -4.50
CA ARG A 37 13.40 1.02 -4.92
C ARG A 37 13.50 0.93 -6.45
N GLU A 38 12.45 0.41 -7.11
CA GLU A 38 12.50 0.14 -8.54
C GLU A 38 12.34 1.39 -9.41
N VAL A 39 11.44 2.31 -9.02
CA VAL A 39 11.15 3.53 -9.80
C VAL A 39 12.16 4.63 -9.50
N ARG A 40 12.48 4.87 -8.22
CA ARG A 40 13.34 5.97 -7.82
C ARG A 40 14.81 5.58 -7.76
N GLU A 41 15.16 4.58 -6.92
CA GLU A 41 16.57 4.31 -6.63
C GLU A 41 17.29 3.68 -7.81
N LYS A 42 16.72 2.65 -8.41
CA LYS A 42 17.38 1.90 -9.49
C LYS A 42 17.32 2.61 -10.83
N ARG A 43 16.23 3.32 -11.14
CA ARG A 43 15.98 3.86 -12.48
C ARG A 43 15.89 5.37 -12.54
N GLY A 44 15.77 6.06 -11.42
CA GLY A 44 15.66 7.52 -11.38
C GLY A 44 14.47 8.06 -12.18
N LEU A 45 13.37 7.28 -12.29
CA LEU A 45 12.22 7.64 -13.10
C LEU A 45 11.37 8.75 -12.47
N ALA A 46 11.27 8.74 -11.15
CA ALA A 46 10.49 9.71 -10.41
C ALA A 46 11.09 10.00 -9.04
N TYR A 47 10.83 11.20 -8.52
CA TYR A 47 11.24 11.57 -7.16
C TYR A 47 10.41 10.85 -6.09
N SER A 48 9.13 10.65 -6.35
CA SER A 48 8.23 9.96 -5.44
C SER A 48 7.28 9.04 -6.19
N VAL A 49 7.03 7.89 -5.60
CA VAL A 49 6.03 6.93 -6.01
C VAL A 49 5.44 6.29 -4.76
N TYR A 50 4.14 6.07 -4.74
CA TYR A 50 3.46 5.52 -3.57
C TYR A 50 2.24 4.69 -3.96
N SER A 51 1.80 3.88 -3.03
CA SER A 51 0.48 3.24 -3.05
C SER A 51 -0.18 3.28 -1.68
N GLN A 52 -1.50 3.23 -1.66
CA GLN A 52 -2.30 3.25 -0.44
C GLN A 52 -3.58 2.43 -0.58
N LEU A 53 -4.09 1.95 0.55
CA LEU A 53 -5.42 1.40 0.69
C LEU A 53 -6.30 2.43 1.39
N THR A 54 -7.45 2.73 0.81
CA THR A 54 -8.47 3.60 1.39
C THR A 54 -9.76 2.81 1.48
N ALA A 55 -10.31 2.70 2.67
CA ALA A 55 -11.61 2.12 2.89
C ALA A 55 -12.62 3.23 3.21
N TYR A 56 -13.77 3.17 2.57
CA TYR A 56 -14.94 3.99 2.79
C TYR A 56 -16.08 3.12 3.30
N ASP A 57 -17.19 3.71 3.71
CA ASP A 57 -18.32 2.96 4.26
C ASP A 57 -18.91 1.94 3.26
N HIS A 58 -18.94 2.29 1.99
CA HIS A 58 -19.55 1.50 0.92
C HIS A 58 -18.61 1.11 -0.22
N ALA A 59 -17.33 1.46 -0.12
CA ALA A 59 -16.33 1.16 -1.14
C ALA A 59 -14.95 1.00 -0.51
N ALA A 60 -14.07 0.33 -1.23
CA ALA A 60 -12.66 0.28 -0.88
C ALA A 60 -11.81 0.46 -2.14
N MET A 61 -10.71 1.16 -2.02
CA MET A 61 -9.85 1.51 -3.13
C MET A 61 -8.38 1.22 -2.80
N PHE A 62 -7.72 0.55 -3.72
CA PHE A 62 -6.28 0.61 -3.86
C PHE A 62 -5.94 1.72 -4.83
N SER A 63 -5.06 2.62 -4.46
CA SER A 63 -4.62 3.70 -5.34
C SER A 63 -3.15 4.00 -5.16
N GLY A 64 -2.57 4.64 -6.17
CA GLY A 64 -1.21 5.10 -6.11
C GLY A 64 -0.93 6.19 -7.13
N GLY A 65 0.29 6.69 -7.13
CA GLY A 65 0.67 7.71 -8.09
C GLY A 65 2.15 8.03 -8.08
N THR A 66 2.54 8.69 -9.16
CA THR A 66 3.89 9.21 -9.36
C THR A 66 3.85 10.45 -10.24
N SER A 67 4.92 11.20 -10.25
CA SER A 67 5.15 12.29 -11.22
C SER A 67 6.52 12.07 -11.85
N THR A 68 6.53 12.02 -13.18
CA THR A 68 7.71 11.76 -13.99
C THR A 68 7.74 12.70 -15.20
N LYS A 69 8.81 12.70 -15.95
CA LYS A 69 8.90 13.41 -17.23
C LYS A 69 8.01 12.72 -18.28
N ASN A 70 7.56 13.49 -19.29
CA ASN A 70 6.67 12.96 -20.33
C ASN A 70 7.27 11.77 -21.07
N GLU A 71 8.54 11.86 -21.46
CA GLU A 71 9.31 10.81 -22.15
C GLU A 71 9.56 9.54 -21.31
N ARG A 72 9.40 9.62 -19.99
CA ARG A 72 9.60 8.51 -19.05
C ARG A 72 8.30 7.92 -18.50
N ALA A 73 7.15 8.43 -18.99
CA ALA A 73 5.84 8.06 -18.43
C ALA A 73 5.51 6.58 -18.66
N ALA A 74 5.68 6.10 -19.89
CA ALA A 74 5.42 4.70 -20.25
C ALA A 74 6.33 3.73 -19.47
N GLU A 75 7.63 4.02 -19.39
CA GLU A 75 8.58 3.22 -18.61
C GLU A 75 8.22 3.18 -17.13
N SER A 76 7.86 4.33 -16.56
CA SER A 76 7.44 4.40 -15.15
C SER A 76 6.22 3.52 -14.88
N MET A 77 5.24 3.55 -15.78
CA MET A 77 4.02 2.75 -15.62
C MET A 77 4.30 1.25 -15.78
N ALA A 78 5.11 0.87 -16.77
CA ALA A 78 5.51 -0.51 -16.98
C ALA A 78 6.24 -1.11 -15.76
N VAL A 79 7.11 -0.33 -15.10
CA VAL A 79 7.79 -0.77 -13.87
C VAL A 79 6.78 -0.95 -12.73
N ILE A 80 5.84 -0.01 -12.55
CA ILE A 80 4.79 -0.08 -11.52
C ILE A 80 3.92 -1.33 -11.72
N GLU A 81 3.44 -1.56 -12.94
CA GLU A 81 2.63 -2.74 -13.29
C GLU A 81 3.40 -4.03 -13.09
N GLY A 82 4.67 -4.06 -13.47
CA GLY A 82 5.55 -5.21 -13.27
C GLY A 82 5.69 -5.59 -11.80
N GLU A 83 5.87 -4.63 -10.89
CA GLU A 83 5.97 -4.88 -9.46
C GLU A 83 4.63 -5.35 -8.86
N ILE A 84 3.52 -4.79 -9.30
CA ILE A 84 2.17 -5.21 -8.90
C ILE A 84 1.92 -6.67 -9.32
N LEU A 85 2.21 -7.01 -10.57
CA LEU A 85 2.05 -8.37 -11.09
C LEU A 85 2.98 -9.38 -10.40
N SER A 86 4.24 -9.01 -10.17
CA SER A 86 5.19 -9.86 -9.44
C SER A 86 4.68 -10.15 -8.02
N LEU A 87 4.20 -9.12 -7.32
CA LEU A 87 3.68 -9.29 -5.97
C LEU A 87 2.38 -10.13 -5.96
N ALA A 88 1.53 -9.98 -6.97
CA ALA A 88 0.33 -10.81 -7.12
C ALA A 88 0.64 -12.29 -7.35
N LYS A 89 1.66 -12.57 -8.19
CA LYS A 89 2.04 -13.92 -8.61
C LYS A 89 2.83 -14.65 -7.53
N ASP A 90 3.87 -14.00 -7.03
CA ASP A 90 4.89 -14.64 -6.19
C ASP A 90 4.68 -14.37 -4.70
N GLY A 91 3.98 -13.26 -4.38
CA GLY A 91 3.85 -12.73 -3.04
C GLY A 91 5.11 -11.97 -2.60
N PRO A 92 5.18 -11.55 -1.33
CA PRO A 92 6.38 -10.97 -0.75
C PRO A 92 7.42 -12.05 -0.43
N THR A 93 8.67 -11.64 -0.27
CA THR A 93 9.70 -12.49 0.33
C THR A 93 9.54 -12.53 1.85
N GLU A 94 10.17 -13.52 2.52
CA GLU A 94 10.18 -13.61 4.00
C GLU A 94 10.79 -12.35 4.63
N GLU A 95 11.85 -11.83 4.02
CA GLU A 95 12.52 -10.63 4.49
C GLU A 95 11.63 -9.39 4.37
N GLU A 96 10.91 -9.23 3.25
CA GLU A 96 9.97 -8.13 3.06
C GLU A 96 8.82 -8.18 4.05
N LEU A 97 8.28 -9.38 4.29
CA LEU A 97 7.19 -9.57 5.25
C LEU A 97 7.64 -9.23 6.67
N ASP A 98 8.80 -9.76 7.09
CA ASP A 98 9.35 -9.49 8.42
C ASP A 98 9.63 -8.00 8.64
N LYS A 99 10.31 -7.35 7.70
CA LYS A 99 10.59 -5.90 7.75
C LYS A 99 9.32 -5.07 7.80
N ALA A 100 8.33 -5.38 6.98
CA ALA A 100 7.06 -4.66 6.95
C ALA A 100 6.31 -4.77 8.29
N LYS A 101 6.22 -5.98 8.85
CA LYS A 101 5.59 -6.21 10.16
C LYS A 101 6.31 -5.43 11.26
N LYS A 102 7.63 -5.54 11.35
CA LYS A 102 8.45 -4.81 12.34
C LYS A 102 8.25 -3.31 12.24
N TYR A 103 8.25 -2.75 11.02
CA TYR A 103 8.04 -1.33 10.82
C TYR A 103 6.62 -0.89 11.22
N LEU A 104 5.59 -1.58 10.75
CA LEU A 104 4.20 -1.25 11.02
C LEU A 104 3.86 -1.32 12.51
N ILE A 105 4.46 -2.26 13.24
CA ILE A 105 4.31 -2.40 14.69
C ILE A 105 5.09 -1.30 15.41
N GLY A 106 6.38 -1.16 15.10
CA GLY A 106 7.26 -0.22 15.80
C GLY A 106 6.91 1.24 15.60
N SER A 107 6.46 1.62 14.39
CA SER A 107 6.07 3.01 14.09
C SER A 107 4.69 3.39 14.64
N TYR A 108 3.91 2.44 15.13
CA TYR A 108 2.53 2.71 15.56
C TYR A 108 2.44 3.70 16.72
N ALA A 109 3.34 3.59 17.69
CA ALA A 109 3.39 4.49 18.83
C ALA A 109 3.57 5.98 18.44
N LEU A 110 4.26 6.25 17.32
CA LEU A 110 4.47 7.62 16.82
C LEU A 110 3.18 8.32 16.35
N ARG A 111 2.08 7.58 16.25
CA ARG A 111 0.76 8.13 15.91
C ARG A 111 0.04 8.71 17.11
N PHE A 112 0.61 8.62 18.32
CA PHE A 112 0.00 9.04 19.58
C PHE A 112 0.87 10.04 20.37
N ASP A 113 1.81 10.70 19.72
CA ASP A 113 2.79 11.60 20.36
C ASP A 113 2.21 12.98 20.74
N THR A 114 1.03 13.34 20.23
CA THR A 114 0.34 14.59 20.55
C THR A 114 -1.15 14.36 20.79
N SER A 115 -1.79 15.23 21.57
CA SER A 115 -3.24 15.19 21.84
C SER A 115 -4.06 15.20 20.55
N ASN A 116 -3.65 15.99 19.55
CA ASN A 116 -4.31 16.04 18.24
C ASN A 116 -4.24 14.69 17.50
N LYS A 117 -3.08 14.03 17.49
CA LYS A 117 -2.93 12.72 16.87
C LYS A 117 -3.74 11.67 17.63
N ILE A 118 -3.74 11.70 18.94
CA ILE A 118 -4.56 10.80 19.76
C ILE A 118 -6.04 10.97 19.41
N ALA A 119 -6.56 12.20 19.44
CA ALA A 119 -7.95 12.49 19.11
C ALA A 119 -8.30 12.03 17.68
N SER A 120 -7.42 12.29 16.70
CA SER A 120 -7.62 11.84 15.31
C SER A 120 -7.65 10.32 15.20
N GLN A 121 -6.74 9.60 15.89
CA GLN A 121 -6.76 8.12 15.85
C GLN A 121 -8.04 7.55 16.48
N LEU A 122 -8.49 8.09 17.60
CA LEU A 122 -9.73 7.67 18.25
C LEU A 122 -10.94 7.96 17.38
N LEU A 123 -11.00 9.13 16.74
CA LEU A 123 -12.07 9.47 15.81
C LEU A 123 -12.10 8.50 14.62
N HIS A 124 -10.94 8.20 14.01
CA HIS A 124 -10.86 7.24 12.90
C HIS A 124 -11.32 5.84 13.31
N LEU A 125 -10.92 5.36 14.49
CA LEU A 125 -11.40 4.07 14.98
C LEU A 125 -12.92 4.07 15.15
N GLN A 126 -13.48 5.11 15.74
CA GLN A 126 -14.91 5.22 15.94
C GLN A 126 -15.69 5.31 14.62
N THR A 127 -15.20 6.08 13.65
CA THR A 127 -15.82 6.17 12.32
C THR A 127 -15.73 4.84 11.55
N ASP A 128 -14.63 4.09 11.72
CA ASP A 128 -14.47 2.75 11.15
C ASP A 128 -15.32 1.67 11.89
N GLY A 129 -15.99 2.05 12.99
CA GLY A 129 -16.81 1.15 13.81
C GLY A 129 -15.99 0.16 14.64
N PHE A 130 -14.80 0.59 15.11
CA PHE A 130 -13.96 -0.14 16.06
C PHE A 130 -14.01 0.53 17.44
N GLY A 131 -13.87 -0.28 18.48
CA GLY A 131 -13.69 0.19 19.84
C GLY A 131 -12.22 0.57 20.14
N VAL A 132 -12.01 1.15 21.33
CA VAL A 132 -10.68 1.56 21.80
C VAL A 132 -9.73 0.37 21.97
N GLU A 133 -10.25 -0.82 22.23
CA GLU A 133 -9.50 -2.07 22.34
C GLU A 133 -8.69 -2.41 21.08
N TYR A 134 -9.12 -1.91 19.92
CA TYR A 134 -8.38 -2.08 18.68
C TYR A 134 -6.96 -1.48 18.73
N LEU A 135 -6.73 -0.48 19.60
CA LEU A 135 -5.38 0.08 19.79
C LEU A 135 -4.38 -1.00 20.25
N ASP A 136 -4.80 -1.89 21.13
CA ASP A 136 -3.98 -2.98 21.66
C ASP A 136 -3.95 -4.21 20.73
N GLU A 137 -5.03 -4.42 19.98
CA GLU A 137 -5.19 -5.58 19.11
C GLU A 137 -4.46 -5.43 17.76
N ARG A 138 -4.41 -4.22 17.22
CA ARG A 138 -3.85 -3.97 15.88
C ARG A 138 -2.46 -4.57 15.68
N ASN A 139 -1.58 -4.37 16.63
CA ASN A 139 -0.21 -4.86 16.52
C ASN A 139 -0.14 -6.39 16.60
N LYS A 140 -1.01 -7.01 17.38
CA LYS A 140 -1.15 -8.47 17.43
C LYS A 140 -1.65 -9.03 16.10
N LEU A 141 -2.65 -8.37 15.49
CA LEU A 141 -3.17 -8.74 14.18
C LEU A 141 -2.08 -8.66 13.09
N ILE A 142 -1.27 -7.58 13.07
CA ILE A 142 -0.15 -7.46 12.13
C ILE A 142 0.90 -8.53 12.39
N ALA A 143 1.25 -8.81 13.66
CA ALA A 143 2.21 -9.84 14.02
C ALA A 143 1.75 -11.23 13.57
N ALA A 144 0.45 -11.50 13.61
CA ALA A 144 -0.16 -12.78 13.22
C ALA A 144 -0.20 -13.01 11.70
N VAL A 145 0.01 -11.99 10.86
CA VAL A 145 0.01 -12.17 9.39
C VAL A 145 1.07 -13.18 8.98
N THR A 146 0.62 -14.27 8.38
CA THR A 146 1.49 -15.33 7.83
C THR A 146 1.89 -15.03 6.38
N MET A 147 2.89 -15.76 5.87
CA MET A 147 3.24 -15.70 4.45
C MET A 147 2.06 -16.12 3.55
N GLN A 148 1.27 -17.09 3.99
CA GLN A 148 0.09 -17.54 3.26
C GLN A 148 -0.98 -16.44 3.19
N ASP A 149 -1.22 -15.72 4.29
CA ASP A 149 -2.14 -14.59 4.31
C ASP A 149 -1.67 -13.46 3.40
N ALA A 150 -0.39 -13.13 3.43
CA ALA A 150 0.20 -12.11 2.58
C ALA A 150 0.08 -12.46 1.09
N LYS A 151 0.38 -13.72 0.71
CA LYS A 151 0.21 -14.21 -0.66
C LYS A 151 -1.25 -14.18 -1.12
N ARG A 152 -2.17 -14.62 -0.26
CA ARG A 152 -3.61 -14.58 -0.54
C ARG A 152 -4.10 -13.15 -0.75
N ALA A 153 -3.74 -12.24 0.16
CA ALA A 153 -4.10 -10.83 0.08
C ALA A 153 -3.50 -10.15 -1.17
N ALA A 154 -2.24 -10.42 -1.51
CA ALA A 154 -1.59 -9.91 -2.71
C ALA A 154 -2.32 -10.38 -3.98
N LYS A 155 -2.61 -11.68 -4.08
CA LYS A 155 -3.36 -12.25 -5.20
C LYS A 155 -4.76 -11.67 -5.32
N ARG A 156 -5.46 -11.48 -4.19
CA ARG A 156 -6.80 -10.91 -4.17
C ARG A 156 -6.80 -9.43 -4.54
N LEU A 157 -5.83 -8.66 -4.02
CA LEU A 157 -5.76 -7.22 -4.23
C LEU A 157 -5.29 -6.85 -5.65
N PHE A 158 -4.37 -7.61 -6.22
CA PHE A 158 -3.71 -7.28 -7.48
C PHE A 158 -4.03 -8.23 -8.64
N GLY A 159 -4.46 -9.43 -8.36
CA GLY A 159 -4.98 -10.50 -9.23
C GLY A 159 -4.47 -10.50 -10.67
N ASP A 160 -5.23 -9.88 -11.55
CA ASP A 160 -4.98 -9.77 -12.99
C ASP A 160 -4.07 -8.59 -13.38
N GLY A 161 -3.61 -7.80 -12.42
CA GLY A 161 -2.76 -6.62 -12.65
C GLY A 161 -3.47 -5.41 -13.28
N LYS A 162 -4.76 -5.53 -13.64
CA LYS A 162 -5.48 -4.44 -14.30
C LYS A 162 -5.67 -3.24 -13.38
N LEU A 163 -5.34 -2.07 -13.89
CA LEU A 163 -5.46 -0.80 -13.22
C LEU A 163 -6.28 0.17 -14.07
N LEU A 164 -7.08 1.00 -13.41
CA LEU A 164 -7.52 2.25 -13.99
C LEU A 164 -6.35 3.24 -13.89
N VAL A 165 -5.91 3.77 -15.02
CA VAL A 165 -4.80 4.72 -15.08
C VAL A 165 -5.31 6.05 -15.62
N THR A 166 -4.94 7.13 -14.96
CA THR A 166 -5.18 8.50 -15.44
C THR A 166 -3.87 9.26 -15.51
N VAL A 167 -3.70 10.01 -16.58
CA VAL A 167 -2.48 10.78 -16.83
C VAL A 167 -2.82 12.23 -17.14
N ALA A 168 -2.13 13.14 -16.47
CA ALA A 168 -2.17 14.57 -16.76
C ALA A 168 -0.81 15.04 -17.24
N GLY A 169 -0.73 15.55 -18.47
CA GLY A 169 0.50 15.93 -19.17
C GLY A 169 0.44 15.57 -20.65
N GLN A 170 1.60 15.47 -21.27
CA GLN A 170 1.77 15.02 -22.66
C GLN A 170 2.70 13.79 -22.67
N PRO A 171 2.23 12.64 -22.14
CA PRO A 171 3.07 11.46 -22.03
C PRO A 171 3.41 10.87 -23.40
N GLU A 172 4.62 10.38 -23.54
CA GLU A 172 5.05 9.66 -24.72
C GLU A 172 4.92 8.15 -24.49
N GLY A 173 4.41 7.42 -25.48
CA GLY A 173 4.33 5.96 -25.48
C GLY A 173 3.25 5.35 -24.57
N MET A 174 2.26 6.14 -24.14
CA MET A 174 1.11 5.69 -23.34
C MET A 174 -0.18 5.72 -24.14
#